data_7587a940125b77ccc5b54e3e68a6bb5f
#
_entry.id   7587a940125b77ccc5b54e3e68a6bb5f
#
_cell.length_a   1.000
_cell.length_b   1.000
_cell.length_c   1.000
_cell.angle_alpha   90.00
_cell.angle_beta   90.00
_cell.angle_gamma   90.00
#
_symmetry.space_group_name_H-M   'P 1'
#
loop_
_entity.id
_entity.type
_entity.pdbx_description
1 polymer ?
#
loop_
_entity_poly.entity_id
_entity_poly.type
_entity_poly.pdbx_seq_one_letter_code
_entity_poly.pdbx_strand_id
1 'polypeptide(L)'
;VQGSLSWFVDSFPRIAEWRSSVTRLVNFRAVVEELDALVADKDQPTITVTEGAPDTLIFKGIEVAFANGTTVIQDATAEIHAGDRVLIQGESGTGKSTLFRAIGGLWPWGAGEIITPPRETMMFMPQRPYLPLGTLKETLCYPAGPDAYTDEQCVAALERVGLVR
;
A
#
# COMPACT_ATOMS: atom_id res chain seq x y z
N VAL A 1 -37.64 -16.56 -36.08
CA VAL A 1 -37.07 -17.42 -35.01
C VAL A 1 -35.55 -17.52 -35.10
N GLN A 2 -34.96 -17.59 -36.32
CA GLN A 2 -33.48 -17.66 -36.47
C GLN A 2 -32.73 -16.39 -35.97
N GLY A 3 -33.28 -15.19 -36.20
CA GLY A 3 -32.62 -13.94 -35.78
C GLY A 3 -32.55 -13.74 -34.27
N SER A 4 -33.48 -14.28 -33.49
CA SER A 4 -33.47 -14.15 -32.02
C SER A 4 -32.42 -15.06 -31.35
N LEU A 5 -32.16 -16.22 -31.97
CA LEU A 5 -31.13 -17.15 -31.49
C LEU A 5 -29.71 -16.62 -31.79
N SER A 6 -29.49 -16.02 -32.96
CA SER A 6 -28.22 -15.40 -33.33
C SER A 6 -27.88 -14.25 -32.38
N TRP A 7 -28.87 -13.39 -32.09
CA TRP A 7 -28.63 -12.29 -31.12
C TRP A 7 -28.20 -12.79 -29.76
N PHE A 8 -28.77 -13.87 -29.25
CA PHE A 8 -28.38 -14.45 -27.95
C PHE A 8 -26.93 -14.96 -27.96
N VAL A 9 -26.55 -15.70 -29.03
CA VAL A 9 -25.18 -16.23 -29.18
C VAL A 9 -24.18 -15.10 -29.28
N ASP A 10 -24.46 -14.05 -30.03
CA ASP A 10 -23.59 -12.90 -30.24
C ASP A 10 -23.49 -12.01 -28.98
N SER A 11 -24.54 -11.98 -28.16
CA SER A 11 -24.56 -11.18 -26.92
C SER A 11 -24.02 -11.92 -25.72
N PHE A 12 -23.89 -13.25 -25.75
CA PHE A 12 -23.44 -14.06 -24.62
C PHE A 12 -22.06 -13.67 -24.11
N PRO A 13 -21.02 -13.41 -24.94
CA PRO A 13 -19.73 -12.97 -24.46
C PRO A 13 -19.80 -11.66 -23.67
N ARG A 14 -20.58 -10.69 -24.14
CA ARG A 14 -20.76 -9.39 -23.47
C ARG A 14 -21.45 -9.56 -22.11
N ILE A 15 -22.42 -10.44 -22.00
CA ILE A 15 -23.10 -10.77 -20.74
C ILE A 15 -22.13 -11.45 -19.78
N ALA A 16 -21.27 -12.35 -20.27
CA ALA A 16 -20.26 -13.02 -19.48
C ALA A 16 -19.20 -12.03 -18.93
N GLU A 17 -18.74 -11.09 -19.77
CA GLU A 17 -17.82 -10.03 -19.36
C GLU A 17 -18.45 -9.09 -18.33
N TRP A 18 -19.70 -8.69 -18.55
CA TRP A 18 -20.46 -7.89 -17.60
C TRP A 18 -20.60 -8.61 -16.26
N ARG A 19 -21.00 -9.88 -16.27
CA ARG A 19 -21.11 -10.72 -15.05
C ARG A 19 -19.76 -10.82 -14.33
N SER A 20 -18.68 -11.03 -15.07
CA SER A 20 -17.32 -11.07 -14.48
C SER A 20 -16.96 -9.76 -13.79
N SER A 21 -17.26 -8.63 -14.43
CA SER A 21 -17.00 -7.30 -13.87
C SER A 21 -17.83 -7.04 -12.60
N VAL A 22 -19.11 -7.38 -12.63
CA VAL A 22 -20.00 -7.28 -11.45
C VAL A 22 -19.49 -8.18 -10.32
N THR A 23 -19.11 -9.43 -10.62
CA THR A 23 -18.57 -10.34 -9.60
C THR A 23 -17.32 -9.79 -8.94
N ARG A 24 -16.40 -9.18 -9.70
CA ARG A 24 -15.21 -8.54 -9.13
C ARG A 24 -15.58 -7.39 -8.20
N LEU A 25 -16.55 -6.55 -8.58
CA LEU A 25 -17.00 -5.44 -7.74
C LEU A 25 -17.66 -5.93 -6.45
N VAL A 26 -18.51 -6.97 -6.53
CA VAL A 26 -19.15 -7.58 -5.35
C VAL A 26 -18.11 -8.17 -4.42
N ASN A 27 -17.13 -8.91 -4.95
CA ASN A 27 -16.05 -9.49 -4.13
C ASN A 27 -15.17 -8.39 -3.50
N PHE A 28 -14.84 -7.35 -4.26
CA PHE A 28 -14.10 -6.20 -3.73
C PHE A 28 -14.85 -5.52 -2.58
N ARG A 29 -16.15 -5.26 -2.78
CA ARG A 29 -16.99 -4.66 -1.74
C ARG A 29 -17.06 -5.54 -0.49
N ALA A 30 -17.24 -6.86 -0.65
CA ALA A 30 -17.27 -7.78 0.47
C ALA A 30 -15.97 -7.74 1.30
N VAL A 31 -14.80 -7.70 0.64
CA VAL A 31 -13.50 -7.57 1.32
C VAL A 31 -13.37 -6.24 2.05
N VAL A 32 -13.84 -5.14 1.47
CA VAL A 32 -13.83 -3.82 2.13
C VAL A 32 -14.74 -3.83 3.37
N GLU A 33 -15.95 -4.38 3.26
CA GLU A 33 -16.89 -4.48 4.39
C GLU A 33 -16.33 -5.38 5.51
N GLU A 34 -15.61 -6.46 5.17
CA GLU A 34 -14.93 -7.33 6.13
C GLU A 34 -13.79 -6.58 6.85
N LEU A 35 -13.00 -5.82 6.12
CA LEU A 35 -11.94 -4.98 6.70
C LEU A 35 -12.50 -3.90 7.64
N ASP A 36 -13.56 -3.21 7.23
CA ASP A 36 -14.21 -2.20 8.05
C ASP A 36 -14.79 -2.83 9.34
N ALA A 37 -15.35 -4.03 9.26
CA ALA A 37 -15.85 -4.77 10.41
C ALA A 37 -14.72 -5.16 11.38
N LEU A 38 -13.56 -5.59 10.86
CA LEU A 38 -12.37 -5.92 11.67
C LEU A 38 -11.83 -4.69 12.40
N VAL A 39 -11.76 -3.55 11.72
CA VAL A 39 -11.29 -2.28 12.33
C VAL A 39 -12.30 -1.74 13.35
N ALA A 40 -13.60 -1.99 13.15
CA ALA A 40 -14.66 -1.58 14.06
C ALA A 40 -14.78 -2.48 15.31
N ASP A 41 -14.30 -3.71 15.24
CA ASP A 41 -14.32 -4.66 16.36
C ASP A 41 -13.21 -4.32 17.36
N LYS A 42 -13.56 -3.62 18.43
CA LYS A 42 -12.63 -3.20 19.48
C LYS A 42 -12.09 -4.36 20.33
N ASP A 43 -12.68 -5.54 20.22
CA ASP A 43 -12.27 -6.71 20.99
C ASP A 43 -11.17 -7.52 20.25
N GLN A 44 -10.91 -7.22 18.97
CA GLN A 44 -9.79 -7.81 18.23
C GLN A 44 -8.53 -6.98 18.37
N PRO A 45 -7.39 -7.61 18.68
CA PRO A 45 -6.12 -6.90 18.73
C PRO A 45 -5.75 -6.40 17.33
N THR A 46 -5.61 -5.10 17.19
CA THR A 46 -5.20 -4.44 15.95
C THR A 46 -3.97 -3.58 16.19
N ILE A 47 -3.14 -3.45 15.15
CA ILE A 47 -2.03 -2.53 15.19
C ILE A 47 -2.58 -1.09 15.13
N THR A 48 -2.26 -0.31 16.17
CA THR A 48 -2.62 1.11 16.22
C THR A 48 -1.47 1.93 15.64
N VAL A 49 -1.75 2.79 14.67
CA VAL A 49 -0.76 3.72 14.10
C VAL A 49 -1.15 5.13 14.48
N THR A 50 -0.24 5.83 15.16
CA THR A 50 -0.43 7.22 15.62
C THR A 50 0.69 8.11 15.09
N GLU A 51 0.41 9.38 14.84
CA GLU A 51 1.43 10.36 14.49
C GLU A 51 2.10 10.91 15.77
N GLY A 52 3.42 10.99 15.73
CA GLY A 52 4.26 11.49 16.81
C GLY A 52 5.22 12.58 16.36
N ALA A 53 6.39 12.62 16.99
CA ALA A 53 7.43 13.59 16.65
C ALA A 53 7.97 13.37 15.21
N PRO A 54 8.34 14.43 14.49
CA PRO A 54 8.76 14.34 13.08
C PRO A 54 10.05 13.55 12.86
N ASP A 55 10.83 13.34 13.91
CA ASP A 55 12.18 12.77 13.82
C ASP A 55 12.26 11.35 14.37
N THR A 56 11.14 10.73 14.75
CA THR A 56 11.16 9.42 15.41
C THR A 56 10.11 8.47 14.84
N LEU A 57 10.50 7.19 14.74
CA LEU A 57 9.61 6.07 14.48
C LEU A 57 9.74 5.09 15.66
N ILE A 58 8.63 4.83 16.35
CA ILE A 58 8.66 4.02 17.57
C ILE A 58 7.72 2.81 17.38
N PHE A 59 8.23 1.64 17.74
CA PHE A 59 7.47 0.40 17.86
C PHE A 59 7.32 0.06 19.34
N LYS A 60 6.09 -0.18 19.79
CA LYS A 60 5.78 -0.57 21.16
C LYS A 60 5.05 -1.90 21.17
N GLY A 61 5.78 -2.98 21.49
CA GLY A 61 5.22 -4.32 21.58
C GLY A 61 4.47 -4.75 20.34
N ILE A 62 5.06 -4.53 19.15
CA ILE A 62 4.39 -4.80 17.89
C ILE A 62 4.36 -6.29 17.60
N GLU A 63 3.16 -6.79 17.43
CA GLU A 63 2.90 -8.09 16.80
C GLU A 63 2.32 -7.86 15.41
N VAL A 64 2.89 -8.51 14.40
CA VAL A 64 2.35 -8.50 13.03
C VAL A 64 1.90 -9.91 12.69
N ALA A 65 0.65 -10.05 12.28
CA ALA A 65 0.07 -11.32 11.87
C ALA A 65 -0.44 -11.26 10.42
N PHE A 66 -0.59 -12.40 9.78
CA PHE A 66 -1.35 -12.50 8.54
C PHE A 66 -2.86 -12.53 8.83
N ALA A 67 -3.68 -12.27 7.82
CA ALA A 67 -5.15 -12.32 7.95
C ALA A 67 -5.69 -13.69 8.42
N ASN A 68 -4.91 -14.76 8.25
CA ASN A 68 -5.22 -16.10 8.75
C ASN A 68 -4.83 -16.33 10.22
N GLY A 69 -4.37 -15.27 10.94
CA GLY A 69 -3.95 -15.34 12.33
C GLY A 69 -2.51 -15.82 12.57
N THR A 70 -1.74 -16.12 11.52
CA THR A 70 -0.33 -16.55 11.69
C THR A 70 0.53 -15.34 12.03
N THR A 71 1.09 -15.27 13.22
CA THR A 71 2.01 -14.21 13.64
C THR A 71 3.37 -14.40 12.97
N VAL A 72 3.88 -13.31 12.37
CA VAL A 72 5.18 -13.27 11.67
C VAL A 72 6.20 -12.39 12.37
N ILE A 73 5.76 -11.46 13.20
CA ILE A 73 6.61 -10.64 14.07
C ILE A 73 5.98 -10.65 15.45
N GLN A 74 6.78 -10.94 16.48
CA GLN A 74 6.33 -11.00 17.86
C GLN A 74 7.10 -9.99 18.71
N ASP A 75 6.36 -9.22 19.51
CA ASP A 75 6.85 -8.33 20.56
C ASP A 75 8.05 -7.44 20.14
N ALA A 76 7.95 -6.84 18.95
CA ALA A 76 9.01 -5.97 18.47
C ALA A 76 8.88 -4.59 19.12
N THR A 77 9.92 -4.17 19.84
CA THR A 77 10.04 -2.84 20.44
C THR A 77 11.32 -2.20 19.94
N ALA A 78 11.21 -1.03 19.33
CA ALA A 78 12.35 -0.29 18.81
C ALA A 78 12.04 1.21 18.72
N GLU A 79 13.06 2.02 18.82
CA GLU A 79 12.99 3.45 18.58
C GLU A 79 14.06 3.83 17.55
N ILE A 80 13.66 4.50 16.48
CA ILE A 80 14.51 4.89 15.36
C ILE A 80 14.43 6.40 15.22
N HIS A 81 15.61 7.04 15.20
CA HIS A 81 15.73 8.48 15.12
C HIS A 81 16.17 8.96 13.73
N ALA A 82 15.95 10.25 13.47
CA ALA A 82 16.43 10.88 12.25
C ALA A 82 17.93 10.67 12.05
N GLY A 83 18.31 10.21 10.86
CA GLY A 83 19.69 9.88 10.50
C GLY A 83 20.10 8.42 10.75
N ASP A 84 19.32 7.64 11.47
CA ASP A 84 19.58 6.21 11.65
C ASP A 84 19.43 5.44 10.35
N ARG A 85 20.26 4.41 10.18
CA ARG A 85 20.19 3.46 9.06
C ARG A 85 19.86 2.09 9.60
N VAL A 86 18.61 1.68 9.43
CA VAL A 86 18.11 0.41 9.94
C VAL A 86 17.96 -0.61 8.81
N LEU A 87 18.54 -1.80 9.01
CA LEU A 87 18.42 -2.92 8.10
C LEU A 87 17.51 -4.00 8.71
N ILE A 88 16.41 -4.31 8.03
CA ILE A 88 15.50 -5.39 8.39
C ILE A 88 15.88 -6.63 7.58
N GLN A 89 16.39 -7.66 8.25
CA GLN A 89 16.81 -8.92 7.65
C GLN A 89 15.85 -10.06 7.98
N GLY A 90 15.80 -11.05 7.12
CA GLY A 90 15.00 -12.26 7.30
C GLY A 90 14.80 -12.99 5.98
N GLU A 91 14.41 -14.25 6.05
CA GLU A 91 14.09 -15.07 4.87
C GLU A 91 12.91 -14.52 4.07
N SER A 92 12.72 -15.03 2.85
CA SER A 92 11.55 -14.67 2.04
C SER A 92 10.28 -15.17 2.74
N GLY A 93 9.25 -14.33 2.81
CA GLY A 93 7.98 -14.68 3.45
C GLY A 93 7.89 -14.40 4.96
N THR A 94 8.96 -13.92 5.61
CA THR A 94 8.99 -13.64 7.06
C THR A 94 8.27 -12.33 7.48
N GLY A 95 7.43 -11.76 6.63
CA GLY A 95 6.62 -10.58 7.00
C GLY A 95 7.30 -9.21 6.87
N LYS A 96 8.53 -9.10 6.30
CA LYS A 96 9.21 -7.80 6.12
C LYS A 96 8.35 -6.77 5.40
N SER A 97 7.78 -7.14 4.26
CA SER A 97 6.88 -6.26 3.50
C SER A 97 5.57 -5.98 4.23
N THR A 98 5.14 -6.88 5.09
CA THR A 98 3.95 -6.71 5.93
C THR A 98 4.19 -5.68 7.02
N LEU A 99 5.40 -5.66 7.63
CA LEU A 99 5.80 -4.62 8.57
C LEU A 99 5.79 -3.23 7.91
N PHE A 100 6.32 -3.09 6.69
CA PHE A 100 6.26 -1.81 5.96
C PHE A 100 4.81 -1.36 5.69
N ARG A 101 3.91 -2.30 5.40
CA ARG A 101 2.48 -1.99 5.26
C ARG A 101 1.86 -1.57 6.59
N ALA A 102 2.26 -2.20 7.70
CA ALA A 102 1.81 -1.83 9.04
C ALA A 102 2.27 -0.40 9.40
N ILE A 103 3.54 -0.04 9.15
CA ILE A 103 4.05 1.32 9.33
C ILE A 103 3.24 2.33 8.50
N GLY A 104 2.86 1.98 7.28
CA GLY A 104 2.03 2.80 6.40
C GLY A 104 0.55 2.84 6.76
N GLY A 105 0.12 2.14 7.83
CA GLY A 105 -1.30 2.06 8.23
C GLY A 105 -2.16 1.22 7.28
N LEU A 106 -1.52 0.35 6.46
CA LEU A 106 -2.21 -0.48 5.45
C LEU A 106 -2.37 -1.93 5.90
N TRP A 107 -2.01 -2.26 7.13
CA TRP A 107 -2.05 -3.61 7.67
C TRP A 107 -2.50 -3.60 9.13
N PRO A 108 -3.77 -3.93 9.41
CA PRO A 108 -4.32 -3.85 10.75
C PRO A 108 -4.08 -5.11 11.60
N TRP A 109 -3.78 -6.27 10.97
CA TRP A 109 -3.69 -7.56 11.69
C TRP A 109 -2.45 -7.66 12.56
N GLY A 110 -2.68 -7.79 13.86
CA GLY A 110 -1.64 -7.89 14.88
C GLY A 110 -2.02 -7.11 16.14
N ALA A 111 -1.04 -6.68 16.91
CA ALA A 111 -1.23 -5.91 18.14
C ALA A 111 -0.11 -4.88 18.32
N GLY A 112 -0.27 -3.99 19.30
CA GLY A 112 0.71 -2.98 19.67
C GLY A 112 0.51 -1.63 18.99
N GLU A 113 1.46 -0.73 19.21
CA GLU A 113 1.40 0.65 18.73
C GLU A 113 2.63 1.01 17.89
N ILE A 114 2.39 1.62 16.73
CA ILE A 114 3.42 2.25 15.91
C ILE A 114 3.22 3.75 15.97
N ILE A 115 4.23 4.49 16.43
CA ILE A 115 4.22 5.96 16.39
C ILE A 115 5.10 6.38 15.23
N THR A 116 4.49 7.01 14.22
CA THR A 116 5.19 7.41 12.99
C THR A 116 5.46 8.91 12.97
N PRO A 117 6.48 9.36 12.22
CA PRO A 117 6.55 10.77 11.82
C PRO A 117 5.29 11.19 11.05
N PRO A 118 5.05 12.51 10.88
CA PRO A 118 3.97 13.00 10.03
C PRO A 118 4.04 12.41 8.63
N ARG A 119 2.88 12.06 8.10
CA ARG A 119 2.77 11.30 6.83
C ARG A 119 3.46 11.98 5.65
N GLU A 120 3.46 13.33 5.64
CA GLU A 120 4.09 14.14 4.62
C GLU A 120 5.62 14.04 4.61
N THR A 121 6.21 13.59 5.74
CA THR A 121 7.68 13.44 5.88
C THR A 121 8.14 12.01 5.58
N MET A 122 7.23 11.07 5.38
CA MET A 122 7.54 9.68 5.09
C MET A 122 7.49 9.37 3.60
N MET A 123 8.47 8.61 3.11
CA MET A 123 8.47 8.10 1.75
C MET A 123 8.66 6.59 1.73
N PHE A 124 7.75 5.88 1.09
CA PHE A 124 7.84 4.45 0.87
C PHE A 124 8.27 4.16 -0.56
N MET A 125 9.38 3.43 -0.71
CA MET A 125 9.87 3.00 -2.02
C MET A 125 9.63 1.50 -2.18
N PRO A 126 8.59 1.07 -2.92
CA PRO A 126 8.36 -0.33 -3.18
C PRO A 126 9.35 -0.87 -4.21
N GLN A 127 9.57 -2.19 -4.20
CA GLN A 127 10.43 -2.87 -5.18
C GLN A 127 9.98 -2.63 -6.64
N ARG A 128 8.68 -2.47 -6.85
CA ARG A 128 8.10 -2.03 -8.14
C ARG A 128 7.45 -0.68 -7.92
N PRO A 129 8.09 0.41 -8.35
CA PRO A 129 7.52 1.74 -8.19
C PRO A 129 6.22 1.87 -8.99
N TYR A 130 5.29 2.63 -8.44
CA TYR A 130 4.10 3.03 -9.18
C TYR A 130 4.47 4.15 -10.15
N LEU A 131 4.22 3.91 -11.42
CA LEU A 131 4.37 4.90 -12.48
C LEU A 131 2.97 5.26 -12.98
N PRO A 132 2.46 6.47 -12.68
CA PRO A 132 1.17 6.91 -13.18
C PRO A 132 1.19 6.98 -14.71
N LEU A 133 0.00 6.77 -15.31
CA LEU A 133 -0.18 7.00 -16.75
C LEU A 133 -0.13 8.50 -17.02
N GLY A 134 0.72 8.91 -17.97
CA GLY A 134 0.89 10.32 -18.30
C GLY A 134 2.24 10.60 -18.94
N THR A 135 2.65 11.86 -18.90
CA THR A 135 3.96 12.30 -19.37
C THR A 135 5.07 11.92 -18.39
N LEU A 136 6.32 11.94 -18.86
CA LEU A 136 7.48 11.72 -17.99
C LEU A 136 7.52 12.72 -16.84
N LYS A 137 7.17 13.98 -17.10
CA LYS A 137 7.13 15.03 -16.07
C LYS A 137 6.10 14.71 -14.97
N GLU A 138 4.88 14.30 -15.36
CA GLU A 138 3.85 13.89 -14.39
C GLU A 138 4.32 12.71 -13.54
N THR A 139 4.99 11.75 -14.15
CA THR A 139 5.55 10.60 -13.44
C THR A 139 6.65 11.00 -12.45
N LEU A 140 7.53 11.91 -12.84
CA LEU A 140 8.62 12.41 -11.98
C LEU A 140 8.12 13.26 -10.81
N CYS A 141 7.07 14.05 -11.05
CA CYS A 141 6.50 14.91 -10.03
C CYS A 141 5.58 14.16 -9.04
N TYR A 142 5.14 12.94 -9.37
CA TYR A 142 4.22 12.17 -8.52
C TYR A 142 4.78 11.95 -7.08
N PRO A 143 3.96 12.14 -6.02
CA PRO A 143 2.50 12.37 -6.00
C PRO A 143 2.07 13.84 -6.18
N ALA A 144 2.99 14.78 -6.33
CA ALA A 144 2.65 16.16 -6.62
C ALA A 144 2.20 16.34 -8.09
N GLY A 145 1.61 17.48 -8.40
CA GLY A 145 1.23 17.80 -9.79
C GLY A 145 2.43 18.19 -10.66
N PRO A 146 2.28 18.20 -11.99
CA PRO A 146 3.37 18.51 -12.93
C PRO A 146 3.93 19.94 -12.79
N ASP A 147 3.16 20.83 -12.18
CA ASP A 147 3.57 22.23 -11.98
C ASP A 147 4.34 22.43 -10.66
N ALA A 148 4.51 21.39 -9.85
CA ALA A 148 5.23 21.46 -8.58
C ALA A 148 6.73 21.68 -8.77
N TYR A 149 7.29 21.28 -9.93
CA TYR A 149 8.71 21.38 -10.26
C TYR A 149 8.91 21.92 -11.67
N THR A 150 10.01 22.65 -11.87
CA THR A 150 10.38 23.16 -13.21
C THR A 150 10.98 22.04 -14.06
N ASP A 151 11.05 22.24 -15.38
CA ASP A 151 11.65 21.27 -16.29
C ASP A 151 13.15 21.09 -16.01
N GLU A 152 13.85 22.17 -15.63
CA GLU A 152 15.26 22.12 -15.25
C GLU A 152 15.49 21.26 -14.00
N GLN A 153 14.59 21.37 -13.01
CA GLN A 153 14.65 20.53 -11.80
C GLN A 153 14.42 19.04 -12.13
N CYS A 154 13.48 18.77 -13.02
CA CYS A 154 13.20 17.41 -13.48
C CYS A 154 14.40 16.82 -14.24
N VAL A 155 15.02 17.58 -15.15
CA VAL A 155 16.22 17.16 -15.89
C VAL A 155 17.39 16.93 -14.93
N ALA A 156 17.64 17.84 -13.99
CA ALA A 156 18.71 17.69 -13.00
C ALA A 156 18.51 16.44 -12.11
N ALA A 157 17.26 16.10 -11.78
CA ALA A 157 16.96 14.86 -11.04
C ALA A 157 17.29 13.60 -11.86
N LEU A 158 16.94 13.60 -13.16
CA LEU A 158 17.26 12.49 -14.07
C LEU A 158 18.77 12.32 -14.29
N GLU A 159 19.52 13.44 -14.42
CA GLU A 159 20.98 13.44 -14.54
C GLU A 159 21.64 12.84 -13.28
N ARG A 160 21.16 13.19 -12.07
CA ARG A 160 21.67 12.65 -10.80
C ARG A 160 21.55 11.13 -10.69
N VAL A 161 20.54 10.53 -11.31
CA VAL A 161 20.34 9.06 -11.34
C VAL A 161 20.88 8.40 -12.61
N GLY A 162 21.54 9.18 -13.51
CA GLY A 162 22.19 8.66 -14.71
C GLY A 162 21.24 8.25 -15.84
N LEU A 163 20.00 8.75 -15.84
CA LEU A 163 18.99 8.48 -16.88
C LEU A 163 19.06 9.44 -18.07
N VAL A 164 19.74 10.57 -17.91
CA VAL A 164 20.02 11.53 -18.99
C VAL A 164 21.53 11.80 -18.98
N ARG A 165 22.15 11.87 -20.16
CA ARG A 165 23.55 12.24 -20.37
C ARG A 165 23.65 13.58 -21.07
#